data_14b883cc53d0698dc73755e3d20592c5
#
_entry.id   14b883cc53d0698dc73755e3d20592c5
#
_cell.length_a   1.000
_cell.length_b   1.000
_cell.length_c   1.000
_cell.angle_alpha   90.00
_cell.angle_beta   90.00
_cell.angle_gamma   90.00
#
_symmetry.space_group_name_H-M   'P 1'
#
loop_
_entity.id
_entity.type
_entity.pdbx_description
1 polymer ?
#
loop_
_entity_poly.entity_id
_entity_poly.type
_entity_poly.pdbx_seq_one_letter_code
_entity_poly.pdbx_strand_id
1 'polypeptide(L)'
;MFGLMMSEDCISLQNRRREIIHGLKSLPELIKEVLSLDEKIHNLALELYTQRSLLVMGRGYNYTTCLEGALKIKEITYMHSDGILAGELKHGPLALIDKQMPVIMVIMKDPCFAKCQNALQQVTARQGRPIILCPKDDTESFKFAYKRIKLPHTVDCLQGILSVIPLQLLSFHLAVLRGYHADFPRNLAKSVTVE
;
A
#
# COMPACT_ATOMS: atom_id res chain seq x y z
N MET A 1 -16.66 -2.92 -13.07
CA MET A 1 -17.53 -3.55 -14.12
C MET A 1 -18.87 -2.83 -14.27
N PHE A 2 -19.67 -2.68 -13.19
CA PHE A 2 -20.99 -2.04 -13.30
C PHE A 2 -20.92 -0.61 -13.89
N GLY A 3 -20.02 0.25 -13.44
CA GLY A 3 -19.83 1.58 -14.00
C GLY A 3 -19.46 1.59 -15.51
N LEU A 4 -18.73 0.56 -15.98
CA LEU A 4 -18.42 0.43 -17.40
C LEU A 4 -19.65 0.08 -18.24
N MET A 5 -20.56 -0.72 -17.69
CA MET A 5 -21.85 -1.04 -18.36
C MET A 5 -22.73 0.21 -18.42
N MET A 6 -22.86 0.93 -17.31
CA MET A 6 -23.69 2.14 -17.23
C MET A 6 -23.19 3.32 -18.10
N SER A 7 -21.92 3.29 -18.53
CA SER A 7 -21.31 4.33 -19.39
C SER A 7 -21.21 3.95 -20.85
N GLU A 8 -21.85 2.84 -21.30
CA GLU A 8 -21.68 2.32 -22.66
C GLU A 8 -22.10 3.31 -23.73
N ASP A 9 -23.21 3.99 -23.53
CA ASP A 9 -23.79 4.94 -24.49
C ASP A 9 -23.26 6.38 -24.32
N CYS A 10 -22.35 6.60 -23.35
CA CYS A 10 -21.83 7.95 -23.08
C CYS A 10 -20.59 8.25 -23.95
N ILE A 11 -20.78 9.06 -25.00
CA ILE A 11 -19.73 9.41 -25.98
C ILE A 11 -18.53 10.06 -25.29
N SER A 12 -18.74 10.97 -24.34
CA SER A 12 -17.67 11.70 -23.65
C SER A 12 -16.79 10.80 -22.79
N LEU A 13 -17.27 9.62 -22.39
CA LEU A 13 -16.54 8.67 -21.54
C LEU A 13 -15.88 7.53 -22.34
N GLN A 14 -16.03 7.46 -23.65
CA GLN A 14 -15.55 6.34 -24.47
C GLN A 14 -14.02 6.14 -24.36
N ASN A 15 -13.22 7.20 -24.34
CA ASN A 15 -11.78 7.06 -24.22
C ASN A 15 -11.41 6.49 -22.84
N ARG A 16 -11.97 7.05 -21.79
CA ARG A 16 -11.75 6.56 -20.41
C ARG A 16 -12.19 5.11 -20.23
N ARG A 17 -13.33 4.75 -20.82
CA ARG A 17 -13.86 3.40 -20.83
C ARG A 17 -12.89 2.41 -21.50
N ARG A 18 -12.31 2.77 -22.65
CA ARG A 18 -11.31 1.95 -23.36
C ARG A 18 -10.05 1.75 -22.53
N GLU A 19 -9.55 2.81 -21.89
CA GLU A 19 -8.39 2.72 -20.98
C GLU A 19 -8.62 1.72 -19.84
N ILE A 20 -9.78 1.81 -19.19
CA ILE A 20 -10.11 0.91 -18.07
C ILE A 20 -10.26 -0.53 -18.56
N ILE A 21 -10.91 -0.77 -19.70
CA ILE A 21 -11.06 -2.11 -20.28
C ILE A 21 -9.69 -2.69 -20.64
N HIS A 22 -8.81 -1.88 -21.24
CA HIS A 22 -7.44 -2.30 -21.54
C HIS A 22 -6.66 -2.62 -20.26
N GLY A 23 -6.76 -1.77 -19.25
CA GLY A 23 -6.16 -2.00 -17.95
C GLY A 23 -6.63 -3.31 -17.30
N LEU A 24 -7.95 -3.59 -17.34
CA LEU A 24 -8.50 -4.85 -16.82
C LEU A 24 -7.96 -6.07 -17.56
N LYS A 25 -7.79 -6.00 -18.88
CA LYS A 25 -7.22 -7.10 -19.67
C LYS A 25 -5.75 -7.35 -19.35
N SER A 26 -5.00 -6.31 -19.05
CA SER A 26 -3.57 -6.38 -18.71
C SER A 26 -3.32 -6.80 -17.25
N LEU A 27 -4.34 -6.68 -16.40
CA LEU A 27 -4.21 -6.84 -14.96
C LEU A 27 -3.60 -8.18 -14.52
N PRO A 28 -3.97 -9.36 -15.12
CA PRO A 28 -3.41 -10.63 -14.72
C PRO A 28 -1.88 -10.70 -14.87
N GLU A 29 -1.33 -10.16 -15.95
CA GLU A 29 0.12 -10.14 -16.17
C GLU A 29 0.82 -9.16 -15.22
N LEU A 30 0.22 -8.00 -14.97
CA LEU A 30 0.74 -7.04 -14.01
C LEU A 30 0.73 -7.59 -12.58
N ILE A 31 -0.29 -8.37 -12.21
CA ILE A 31 -0.34 -9.06 -10.91
C ILE A 31 0.80 -10.09 -10.80
N LYS A 32 1.03 -10.91 -11.82
CA LYS A 32 2.16 -11.86 -11.84
C LYS A 32 3.50 -11.15 -11.64
N GLU A 33 3.67 -10.00 -12.28
CA GLU A 33 4.85 -9.18 -12.12
C GLU A 33 5.01 -8.67 -10.68
N VAL A 34 3.94 -8.21 -10.04
CA VAL A 34 3.98 -7.78 -8.63
C VAL A 34 4.26 -8.95 -7.70
N LEU A 35 3.69 -10.13 -7.96
CA LEU A 35 3.96 -11.34 -7.17
C LEU A 35 5.44 -11.78 -7.27
N SER A 36 6.14 -11.48 -8.36
CA SER A 36 7.59 -11.75 -8.46
C SER A 36 8.45 -10.93 -7.50
N LEU A 37 7.88 -9.94 -6.81
CA LEU A 37 8.56 -9.17 -5.77
C LEU A 37 8.57 -9.88 -4.40
N ASP A 38 8.05 -11.10 -4.30
CA ASP A 38 7.85 -11.83 -3.04
C ASP A 38 9.13 -11.91 -2.20
N GLU A 39 10.25 -12.32 -2.78
CA GLU A 39 11.54 -12.39 -2.08
C GLU A 39 11.98 -11.02 -1.53
N LYS A 40 11.79 -9.97 -2.30
CA LYS A 40 12.11 -8.61 -1.87
C LYS A 40 11.26 -8.16 -0.68
N ILE A 41 9.99 -8.56 -0.68
CA ILE A 41 9.05 -8.25 0.41
C ILE A 41 9.34 -9.11 1.62
N HIS A 42 9.73 -10.37 1.45
CA HIS A 42 10.22 -11.22 2.53
C HIS A 42 11.44 -10.61 3.23
N ASN A 43 12.44 -10.13 2.46
CA ASN A 43 13.60 -9.44 3.01
C ASN A 43 13.23 -8.15 3.77
N LEU A 44 12.20 -7.45 3.33
CA LEU A 44 11.66 -6.31 4.07
C LEU A 44 10.98 -6.77 5.38
N ALA A 45 10.24 -7.87 5.33
CA ALA A 45 9.61 -8.44 6.53
C ALA A 45 10.64 -8.83 7.60
N LEU A 46 11.81 -9.38 7.22
CA LEU A 46 12.91 -9.68 8.13
C LEU A 46 13.43 -8.46 8.89
N GLU A 47 13.32 -7.26 8.34
CA GLU A 47 13.70 -6.03 9.03
C GLU A 47 12.62 -5.50 9.95
N LEU A 48 11.35 -5.84 9.68
CA LEU A 48 10.20 -5.26 10.34
C LEU A 48 9.53 -6.17 11.37
N TYR A 49 9.77 -7.49 11.36
CA TYR A 49 9.00 -8.44 12.17
C TYR A 49 9.13 -8.23 13.69
N THR A 50 10.21 -7.61 14.16
CA THR A 50 10.42 -7.30 15.58
C THR A 50 9.75 -5.99 16.02
N GLN A 51 9.30 -5.19 15.07
CA GLN A 51 8.67 -3.89 15.35
C GLN A 51 7.32 -4.08 16.04
N ARG A 52 6.96 -3.14 16.90
CA ARG A 52 5.67 -3.17 17.64
C ARG A 52 4.58 -2.36 16.95
N SER A 53 4.96 -1.41 16.13
CA SER A 53 4.06 -0.51 15.43
C SER A 53 4.55 -0.21 14.02
N LEU A 54 3.62 0.11 13.12
CA LEU A 54 3.90 0.46 11.72
C LEU A 54 2.82 1.44 11.23
N LEU A 55 3.23 2.46 10.50
CA LEU A 55 2.31 3.39 9.84
C LEU A 55 2.28 3.13 8.34
N VAL A 56 1.09 3.11 7.75
CA VAL A 56 0.89 2.97 6.30
C VAL A 56 0.18 4.21 5.79
N MET A 57 0.79 4.94 4.87
CA MET A 57 0.29 6.24 4.43
C MET A 57 0.03 6.29 2.93
N GLY A 58 -1.04 6.94 2.54
CA GLY A 58 -1.38 7.21 1.14
C GLY A 58 -2.39 8.35 1.01
N ARG A 59 -2.74 8.68 -0.22
CA ARG A 59 -3.72 9.72 -0.53
C ARG A 59 -4.55 9.33 -1.75
N GLY A 60 -5.75 9.92 -1.89
CA GLY A 60 -6.67 9.59 -2.98
C GLY A 60 -7.04 8.11 -2.97
N TYR A 61 -7.02 7.44 -4.11
CA TYR A 61 -7.31 6.00 -4.21
C TYR A 61 -6.38 5.14 -3.35
N ASN A 62 -5.11 5.56 -3.20
CA ASN A 62 -4.12 4.81 -2.43
C ASN A 62 -4.36 4.86 -0.92
N TYR A 63 -5.15 5.79 -0.40
CA TYR A 63 -5.51 5.82 1.02
C TYR A 63 -6.30 4.56 1.42
N THR A 64 -7.28 4.16 0.61
CA THR A 64 -8.05 2.93 0.84
C THR A 64 -7.15 1.69 0.86
N THR A 65 -6.17 1.64 -0.07
CA THR A 65 -5.14 0.59 -0.09
C THR A 65 -4.32 0.56 1.21
N CYS A 66 -3.98 1.73 1.74
CA CYS A 66 -3.23 1.83 3.00
C CYS A 66 -4.05 1.36 4.20
N LEU A 67 -5.34 1.67 4.24
CA LEU A 67 -6.27 1.18 5.27
C LEU A 67 -6.34 -0.36 5.24
N GLU A 68 -6.52 -0.95 4.06
CA GLU A 68 -6.55 -2.40 3.89
C GLU A 68 -5.21 -3.04 4.28
N GLY A 69 -4.09 -2.48 3.86
CA GLY A 69 -2.76 -2.97 4.23
C GLY A 69 -2.52 -2.93 5.74
N ALA A 70 -2.86 -1.82 6.39
CA ALA A 70 -2.76 -1.68 7.85
C ALA A 70 -3.69 -2.68 8.57
N LEU A 71 -4.90 -2.89 8.05
CA LEU A 71 -5.84 -3.88 8.57
C LEU A 71 -5.25 -5.29 8.51
N LYS A 72 -4.73 -5.72 7.35
CA LYS A 72 -4.12 -7.06 7.19
C LYS A 72 -2.92 -7.26 8.11
N ILE A 73 -2.04 -6.28 8.23
CA ILE A 73 -0.93 -6.34 9.18
C ILE A 73 -1.45 -6.53 10.61
N LYS A 74 -2.43 -5.75 11.02
CA LYS A 74 -3.03 -5.83 12.36
C LYS A 74 -3.69 -7.18 12.64
N GLU A 75 -4.50 -7.66 11.69
CA GLU A 75 -5.29 -8.88 11.83
C GLU A 75 -4.44 -10.14 12.02
N ILE A 76 -3.37 -10.31 11.24
CA ILE A 76 -2.65 -11.58 11.20
C ILE A 76 -1.29 -11.54 11.91
N THR A 77 -0.74 -10.34 12.17
CA THR A 77 0.58 -10.20 12.81
C THR A 77 0.49 -9.71 14.26
N TYR A 78 -0.67 -9.19 14.66
CA TYR A 78 -0.92 -8.52 15.96
C TYR A 78 0.03 -7.34 16.22
N MET A 79 0.64 -6.81 15.17
CA MET A 79 1.39 -5.56 15.21
C MET A 79 0.40 -4.40 15.18
N HIS A 80 0.56 -3.41 16.05
CA HIS A 80 -0.20 -2.18 15.92
C HIS A 80 0.12 -1.54 14.57
N SER A 81 -0.89 -1.37 13.73
CA SER A 81 -0.72 -0.80 12.40
C SER A 81 -1.86 0.17 12.11
N ASP A 82 -1.52 1.32 11.57
CA ASP A 82 -2.51 2.36 11.28
C ASP A 82 -2.37 2.91 9.88
N GLY A 83 -3.52 2.99 9.18
CA GLY A 83 -3.62 3.57 7.84
C GLY A 83 -3.91 5.06 7.94
N ILE A 84 -2.99 5.90 7.51
CA ILE A 84 -3.07 7.36 7.68
C ILE A 84 -3.24 8.05 6.33
N LEU A 85 -4.18 8.97 6.26
CA LEU A 85 -4.28 9.90 5.14
C LEU A 85 -3.05 10.82 5.16
N ALA A 86 -2.21 10.76 4.12
CA ALA A 86 -0.98 11.54 4.06
C ALA A 86 -1.18 13.06 4.21
N GLY A 87 -2.41 13.55 3.92
CA GLY A 87 -2.79 14.94 4.16
C GLY A 87 -2.93 15.31 5.62
N GLU A 88 -3.28 14.33 6.47
CA GLU A 88 -3.52 14.51 7.91
C GLU A 88 -2.24 14.30 8.75
N LEU A 89 -1.11 14.05 8.11
CA LEU A 89 0.15 13.77 8.79
C LEU A 89 0.50 14.84 9.84
N LYS A 90 0.26 16.11 9.55
CA LYS A 90 0.55 17.25 10.44
C LYS A 90 -0.40 17.39 11.63
N HIS A 91 -1.54 16.71 11.59
CA HIS A 91 -2.60 16.84 12.59
C HIS A 91 -2.50 15.79 13.72
N GLY A 92 -1.30 15.30 13.98
CA GLY A 92 -1.01 14.35 15.07
C GLY A 92 0.01 13.28 14.69
N PRO A 93 -0.21 12.47 13.63
CA PRO A 93 0.65 11.33 13.31
C PRO A 93 2.14 11.67 13.14
N LEU A 94 2.45 12.91 12.75
CA LEU A 94 3.82 13.38 12.59
C LEU A 94 4.62 13.34 13.90
N ALA A 95 3.95 13.43 15.05
CA ALA A 95 4.59 13.32 16.36
C ALA A 95 5.13 11.90 16.65
N LEU A 96 4.63 10.87 15.95
CA LEU A 96 5.08 9.49 16.09
C LEU A 96 6.33 9.18 15.24
N ILE A 97 6.69 10.08 14.32
CA ILE A 97 7.77 9.83 13.37
C ILE A 97 9.13 10.09 14.01
N ASP A 98 9.93 9.05 14.05
CA ASP A 98 11.33 9.07 14.45
C ASP A 98 12.16 8.05 13.63
N LYS A 99 13.38 7.78 14.05
CA LYS A 99 14.27 6.80 13.39
C LYS A 99 13.80 5.35 13.53
N GLN A 100 12.99 5.06 14.52
CA GLN A 100 12.57 3.69 14.89
C GLN A 100 11.19 3.35 14.34
N MET A 101 10.32 4.37 14.13
CA MET A 101 8.98 4.16 13.62
C MET A 101 9.01 3.78 12.13
N PRO A 102 8.66 2.53 11.76
CA PRO A 102 8.54 2.16 10.36
C PRO A 102 7.35 2.87 9.70
N VAL A 103 7.60 3.42 8.53
CA VAL A 103 6.58 4.08 7.73
C VAL A 103 6.58 3.49 6.33
N ILE A 104 5.44 3.02 5.86
CA ILE A 104 5.23 2.63 4.47
C ILE A 104 4.38 3.72 3.81
N MET A 105 4.79 4.17 2.64
CA MET A 105 4.05 5.18 1.88
C MET A 105 3.73 4.67 0.47
N VAL A 106 2.46 4.73 0.09
CA VAL A 106 2.02 4.42 -1.27
C VAL A 106 1.95 5.72 -2.07
N ILE A 107 2.87 5.87 -3.01
CA ILE A 107 3.06 7.10 -3.80
C ILE A 107 3.03 6.74 -5.27
N MET A 108 1.88 6.91 -5.92
CA MET A 108 1.69 6.61 -7.34
C MET A 108 1.56 7.90 -8.15
N LYS A 109 1.81 7.82 -9.46
CA LYS A 109 1.61 8.96 -10.39
C LYS A 109 0.13 9.20 -10.61
N ASP A 110 -0.48 9.89 -9.68
CA ASP A 110 -1.87 10.32 -9.68
C ASP A 110 -1.96 11.83 -9.36
N PRO A 111 -3.14 12.46 -9.38
CA PRO A 111 -3.30 13.87 -9.03
C PRO A 111 -2.82 14.26 -7.63
N CYS A 112 -2.61 13.27 -6.75
CA CYS A 112 -2.12 13.47 -5.39
C CYS A 112 -0.60 13.35 -5.26
N PHE A 113 0.13 12.99 -6.33
CA PHE A 113 1.56 12.70 -6.32
C PHE A 113 2.39 13.78 -5.61
N ALA A 114 2.28 15.04 -6.04
CA ALA A 114 3.04 16.14 -5.45
C ALA A 114 2.77 16.33 -3.94
N LYS A 115 1.52 16.09 -3.52
CA LYS A 115 1.15 16.19 -2.11
C LYS A 115 1.69 15.00 -1.29
N CYS A 116 1.79 13.82 -1.89
CA CYS A 116 2.44 12.66 -1.27
C CYS A 116 3.95 12.87 -1.16
N GLN A 117 4.59 13.50 -2.16
CA GLN A 117 6.00 13.89 -2.09
C GLN A 117 6.27 14.86 -0.93
N ASN A 118 5.40 15.85 -0.71
CA ASN A 118 5.51 16.75 0.43
C ASN A 118 5.40 15.99 1.77
N ALA A 119 4.50 15.00 1.87
CA ALA A 119 4.40 14.16 3.07
C ALA A 119 5.67 13.31 3.27
N LEU A 120 6.22 12.75 2.20
CA LEU A 120 7.49 12.00 2.21
C LEU A 120 8.64 12.87 2.77
N GLN A 121 8.77 14.11 2.29
CA GLN A 121 9.77 15.05 2.79
C GLN A 121 9.56 15.38 4.28
N GLN A 122 8.32 15.50 4.73
CA GLN A 122 8.01 15.75 6.15
C GLN A 122 8.43 14.59 7.06
N VAL A 123 8.21 13.34 6.61
CA VAL A 123 8.66 12.14 7.31
C VAL A 123 10.18 12.12 7.39
N THR A 124 10.86 12.35 6.26
CA THR A 124 12.33 12.32 6.18
C THR A 124 12.97 13.44 7.00
N ALA A 125 12.39 14.64 7.01
CA ALA A 125 12.87 15.77 7.80
C ALA A 125 12.88 15.49 9.34
N ARG A 126 12.10 14.50 9.78
CA ARG A 126 12.05 14.01 11.17
C ARG A 126 12.87 12.75 11.39
N GLN A 127 13.82 12.51 10.49
CA GLN A 127 14.70 11.35 10.53
C GLN A 127 13.95 10.01 10.35
N GLY A 128 12.68 10.04 9.94
CA GLY A 128 11.93 8.85 9.53
C GLY A 128 12.61 8.16 8.35
N ARG A 129 12.45 6.84 8.28
CA ARG A 129 13.03 5.99 7.23
C ARG A 129 11.92 5.38 6.39
N PRO A 130 11.27 6.16 5.51
CA PRO A 130 10.11 5.70 4.77
C PRO A 130 10.47 4.64 3.73
N ILE A 131 9.66 3.59 3.70
CA ILE A 131 9.62 2.57 2.66
C ILE A 131 8.53 3.00 1.70
N ILE A 132 8.85 3.15 0.42
CA ILE A 132 7.86 3.62 -0.55
C ILE A 132 7.47 2.53 -1.55
N LEU A 133 6.18 2.41 -1.81
CA LEU A 133 5.62 1.74 -2.98
C LEU A 133 5.45 2.82 -4.05
N CYS A 134 6.15 2.70 -5.17
CA CYS A 134 6.18 3.74 -6.20
C CYS A 134 6.16 3.15 -7.61
N PRO A 135 5.83 3.92 -8.65
CA PRO A 135 5.96 3.48 -10.03
C PRO A 135 7.40 3.11 -10.38
N LYS A 136 7.59 2.23 -11.36
CA LYS A 136 8.92 1.81 -11.83
C LYS A 136 9.78 2.98 -12.32
N ASP A 137 9.16 3.95 -12.94
CA ASP A 137 9.78 5.14 -13.53
C ASP A 137 9.88 6.34 -12.58
N ASP A 138 9.59 6.14 -11.29
CA ASP A 138 9.73 7.20 -10.29
C ASP A 138 11.20 7.51 -10.02
N THR A 139 11.58 8.75 -10.29
CA THR A 139 12.92 9.30 -10.05
C THR A 139 12.95 10.37 -8.96
N GLU A 140 11.79 10.89 -8.57
CA GLU A 140 11.67 12.01 -7.65
C GLU A 140 11.69 11.57 -6.17
N SER A 141 10.96 10.51 -5.84
CA SER A 141 10.89 9.99 -4.46
C SER A 141 12.20 9.32 -4.01
N PHE A 142 13.09 9.04 -4.96
CA PHE A 142 14.35 8.34 -4.73
C PHE A 142 15.20 8.97 -3.63
N LYS A 143 15.30 10.28 -3.62
CA LYS A 143 16.19 11.03 -2.72
C LYS A 143 15.77 10.94 -1.24
N PHE A 144 14.52 10.63 -0.98
CA PHE A 144 13.91 10.69 0.35
C PHE A 144 13.53 9.30 0.90
N ALA A 145 13.56 8.27 0.06
CA ALA A 145 13.17 6.93 0.44
C ALA A 145 14.32 6.13 1.07
N TYR A 146 14.04 5.45 2.17
CA TYR A 146 14.94 4.45 2.73
C TYR A 146 14.99 3.19 1.85
N LYS A 147 13.81 2.69 1.48
CA LYS A 147 13.64 1.56 0.57
C LYS A 147 12.53 1.83 -0.44
N ARG A 148 12.60 1.14 -1.57
CA ARG A 148 11.63 1.26 -2.65
C ARG A 148 11.16 -0.10 -3.15
N ILE A 149 9.86 -0.22 -3.26
CA ILE A 149 9.18 -1.31 -3.95
C ILE A 149 8.57 -0.71 -5.21
N LYS A 150 9.13 -1.06 -6.35
CA LYS A 150 8.70 -0.54 -7.65
C LYS A 150 7.56 -1.38 -8.20
N LEU A 151 6.47 -0.73 -8.55
CA LEU A 151 5.26 -1.37 -9.08
C LEU A 151 5.03 -0.99 -10.54
N PRO A 152 4.44 -1.89 -11.33
CA PRO A 152 3.98 -1.55 -12.66
C PRO A 152 2.84 -0.54 -12.60
N HIS A 153 2.71 0.27 -13.64
CA HIS A 153 1.65 1.25 -13.77
C HIS A 153 0.44 0.67 -14.48
N THR A 154 -0.75 1.04 -14.04
CA THR A 154 -2.02 0.81 -14.72
C THR A 154 -2.92 2.05 -14.56
N VAL A 155 -4.13 2.01 -15.11
CA VAL A 155 -5.09 3.09 -14.92
C VAL A 155 -5.38 3.32 -13.43
N ASP A 156 -5.52 4.56 -13.02
CA ASP A 156 -5.59 5.01 -11.62
C ASP A 156 -6.59 4.23 -10.77
N CYS A 157 -7.80 3.98 -11.28
CA CYS A 157 -8.84 3.24 -10.56
C CYS A 157 -8.53 1.74 -10.36
N LEU A 158 -7.55 1.18 -11.07
CA LEU A 158 -7.09 -0.20 -10.92
C LEU A 158 -5.74 -0.29 -10.18
N GLN A 159 -5.02 0.82 -10.03
CA GLN A 159 -3.70 0.83 -9.41
C GLN A 159 -3.73 0.27 -7.98
N GLY A 160 -4.79 0.51 -7.24
CA GLY A 160 -4.98 -0.04 -5.89
C GLY A 160 -4.90 -1.56 -5.82
N ILE A 161 -5.34 -2.27 -6.87
CA ILE A 161 -5.26 -3.74 -6.95
C ILE A 161 -3.80 -4.19 -6.97
N LEU A 162 -2.93 -3.48 -7.69
CA LEU A 162 -1.49 -3.78 -7.72
C LEU A 162 -0.78 -3.32 -6.45
N SER A 163 -1.20 -2.20 -5.88
CA SER A 163 -0.56 -1.61 -4.71
C SER A 163 -0.88 -2.35 -3.41
N VAL A 164 -2.00 -3.07 -3.33
CA VAL A 164 -2.36 -3.84 -2.12
C VAL A 164 -1.57 -5.14 -2.01
N ILE A 165 -1.18 -5.77 -3.11
CA ILE A 165 -0.48 -7.07 -3.13
C ILE A 165 0.82 -7.05 -2.30
N PRO A 166 1.73 -6.06 -2.44
CA PRO A 166 2.92 -5.98 -1.60
C PRO A 166 2.60 -5.87 -0.10
N LEU A 167 1.50 -5.22 0.27
CA LEU A 167 1.08 -5.10 1.67
C LEU A 167 0.51 -6.43 2.20
N GLN A 168 -0.20 -7.17 1.35
CA GLN A 168 -0.68 -8.51 1.67
C GLN A 168 0.48 -9.50 1.84
N LEU A 169 1.43 -9.52 0.91
CA LEU A 169 2.64 -10.34 1.02
C LEU A 169 3.46 -9.98 2.26
N LEU A 170 3.64 -8.69 2.54
CA LEU A 170 4.32 -8.23 3.74
C LEU A 170 3.61 -8.72 5.00
N SER A 171 2.29 -8.61 5.07
CA SER A 171 1.49 -9.07 6.20
C SER A 171 1.66 -10.58 6.42
N PHE A 172 1.64 -11.37 5.34
CA PHE A 172 1.85 -12.82 5.36
C PHE A 172 3.24 -13.16 5.91
N HIS A 173 4.31 -12.59 5.35
CA HIS A 173 5.67 -12.87 5.79
C HIS A 173 5.91 -12.42 7.24
N LEU A 174 5.37 -11.27 7.65
CA LEU A 174 5.43 -10.82 9.04
C LEU A 174 4.74 -11.80 9.99
N ALA A 175 3.57 -12.34 9.61
CA ALA A 175 2.86 -13.32 10.44
C ALA A 175 3.69 -14.60 10.60
N VAL A 176 4.23 -15.14 9.52
CA VAL A 176 5.07 -16.34 9.53
C VAL A 176 6.32 -16.14 10.39
N LEU A 177 7.05 -15.03 10.20
CA LEU A 177 8.25 -14.71 10.96
C LEU A 177 7.98 -14.49 12.45
N ARG A 178 6.77 -14.08 12.80
CA ARG A 178 6.33 -13.94 14.20
C ARG A 178 5.75 -15.23 14.80
N GLY A 179 5.72 -16.32 14.02
CA GLY A 179 5.20 -17.62 14.46
C GLY A 179 3.67 -17.69 14.50
N TYR A 180 2.97 -16.85 13.77
CA TYR A 180 1.51 -16.83 13.69
C TYR A 180 0.99 -17.52 12.43
N HIS A 181 -0.19 -18.10 12.53
CA HIS A 181 -0.87 -18.71 11.39
C HIS A 181 -1.74 -17.68 10.68
N ALA A 182 -1.45 -17.42 9.39
CA ALA A 182 -2.14 -16.38 8.63
C ALA A 182 -3.63 -16.70 8.36
N ASP A 183 -3.98 -18.00 8.22
CA ASP A 183 -5.35 -18.44 7.92
C ASP A 183 -6.24 -18.55 9.16
N PHE A 184 -5.63 -18.69 10.35
CA PHE A 184 -6.35 -18.84 11.61
C PHE A 184 -5.96 -17.75 12.64
N PRO A 185 -6.20 -16.48 12.33
CA PRO A 185 -5.91 -15.42 13.27
C PRO A 185 -6.83 -15.50 14.49
N ARG A 186 -6.24 -15.31 15.67
CA ARG A 186 -7.00 -15.33 16.93
C ARG A 186 -7.95 -14.12 17.01
N ASN A 187 -9.04 -14.26 17.76
CA ASN A 187 -9.97 -13.18 18.11
C ASN A 187 -10.70 -12.53 16.92
N LEU A 188 -10.74 -13.18 15.78
CA LEU A 188 -11.56 -12.74 14.66
C LEU A 188 -12.76 -13.67 14.48
N ALA A 189 -13.88 -13.12 14.04
CA ALA A 189 -15.11 -13.86 13.77
C ALA A 189 -14.95 -14.99 12.73
N LYS A 190 -13.84 -15.03 12.00
CA LYS A 190 -13.47 -16.09 11.05
C LYS A 190 -13.01 -17.38 11.74
N SER A 191 -12.45 -17.28 12.95
CA SER A 191 -11.87 -18.40 13.71
C SER A 191 -12.53 -18.61 15.06
N VAL A 192 -13.40 -17.71 15.47
CA VAL A 192 -14.14 -17.78 16.74
C VAL A 192 -15.61 -17.60 16.42
N THR A 193 -16.43 -18.56 16.76
CA THR A 193 -17.88 -18.40 16.86
C THR A 193 -18.15 -17.49 18.06
N VAL A 194 -18.64 -16.30 17.79
CA VAL A 194 -19.18 -15.41 18.83
C VAL A 194 -20.62 -15.83 19.04
N GLU A 195 -20.91 -16.49 20.15
CA GLU A 195 -22.27 -16.62 20.66
C GLU A 195 -22.68 -15.34 21.38
#